data_48bcb18f70f2a0fb5e74a505b95efd96
#
_entry.id   48bcb18f70f2a0fb5e74a505b95efd96
#
_cell.length_a   1.000
_cell.length_b   1.000
_cell.length_c   1.000
_cell.angle_alpha   90.00
_cell.angle_beta   90.00
_cell.angle_gamma   90.00
#
_symmetry.space_group_name_H-M   'P 1'
#
loop_
_entity.id
_entity.type
_entity.pdbx_description
1 polymer ?
#
loop_
_entity_poly.entity_id
_entity_poly.type
_entity_poly.pdbx_seq_one_letter_code
_entity_poly.pdbx_strand_id
1 'polypeptide(L)'
;MTTFTALGDSITLGVGDPVRVPGQRMTWRGWAVLLAEGLCEPTLHILATNGALAVNIGSEQLPRALELRPDLASVVFGVNDTLRSGFDPDRIAAAAMHTVGALRASGAEVLTMRLPDPGRMLGLPGVLARPLARRAHQVNAVMDVVAERFGTVHFDAASDPEVFDPRMWAVDRLHPSERGHRLIARRFHQQLAATGLPVGPAPDPEPSNPPPTRLAEIGWMATKGTVWVVRRSRDLVPSLLAMAIKEWLGRQAERPWAGQEAVMAPSWNPIGPVAPIALAGPVPPTALAEAAAQPGPAGAVEPAGLVESAGPAADSGQARDLAHLVSGVEGGDLV
;
A
#
# COMPACT_ATOMS: atom_id res chain seq x y z
N MET A 1 -11.62 15.56 -16.36
CA MET A 1 -11.66 14.09 -16.18
C MET A 1 -10.36 13.70 -15.47
N THR A 2 -10.43 13.10 -14.28
CA THR A 2 -9.25 12.81 -13.45
C THR A 2 -8.99 11.31 -13.46
N THR A 3 -7.86 10.87 -14.01
CA THR A 3 -7.44 9.46 -13.95
C THR A 3 -6.79 9.18 -12.61
N PHE A 4 -7.46 8.41 -11.75
CA PHE A 4 -6.93 7.97 -10.45
C PHE A 4 -6.50 6.52 -10.51
N THR A 5 -5.20 6.25 -10.24
CA THR A 5 -4.66 4.89 -10.21
C THR A 5 -4.20 4.55 -8.80
N ALA A 6 -4.80 3.52 -8.20
CA ALA A 6 -4.54 3.12 -6.83
C ALA A 6 -3.61 1.89 -6.78
N LEU A 7 -2.35 2.11 -6.37
CA LEU A 7 -1.35 1.08 -6.13
C LEU A 7 -1.28 0.76 -4.63
N GLY A 8 -1.02 -0.48 -4.31
CA GLY A 8 -0.91 -0.90 -2.91
C GLY A 8 -1.18 -2.38 -2.68
N ASP A 9 -1.59 -2.65 -1.47
CA ASP A 9 -1.89 -4.00 -0.99
C ASP A 9 -3.40 -4.19 -0.72
N SER A 10 -3.75 -5.12 0.16
CA SER A 10 -5.14 -5.43 0.51
C SER A 10 -5.91 -4.25 1.10
N ILE A 11 -5.24 -3.28 1.74
CA ILE A 11 -5.88 -2.07 2.26
C ILE A 11 -6.38 -1.21 1.11
N THR A 12 -5.58 -1.05 0.06
CA THR A 12 -5.96 -0.31 -1.14
C THR A 12 -6.98 -1.08 -1.99
N LEU A 13 -6.89 -2.41 -2.03
CA LEU A 13 -7.91 -3.27 -2.65
C LEU A 13 -9.28 -3.15 -1.97
N GLY A 14 -9.35 -2.66 -0.73
CA GLY A 14 -10.58 -2.44 0.01
C GLY A 14 -11.01 -3.57 0.93
N VAL A 15 -10.12 -4.53 1.21
CA VAL A 15 -10.43 -5.66 2.12
C VAL A 15 -10.90 -5.12 3.47
N GLY A 16 -12.07 -5.61 3.92
CA GLY A 16 -12.73 -5.15 5.13
C GLY A 16 -13.99 -4.30 4.90
N ASP A 17 -14.22 -3.83 3.65
CA ASP A 17 -15.43 -3.12 3.22
C ASP A 17 -16.18 -3.91 2.15
N PRO A 18 -16.92 -4.99 2.52
CA PRO A 18 -17.59 -5.87 1.57
C PRO A 18 -18.83 -5.23 0.98
N VAL A 19 -18.96 -5.26 -0.34
CA VAL A 19 -20.19 -4.91 -1.06
C VAL A 19 -20.85 -6.19 -1.57
N ARG A 20 -22.12 -6.38 -1.21
CA ARG A 20 -22.93 -7.52 -1.61
C ARG A 20 -24.03 -7.05 -2.54
N VAL A 21 -23.94 -7.47 -3.79
CA VAL A 21 -25.04 -7.29 -4.78
C VAL A 21 -25.71 -8.64 -4.95
N PRO A 22 -27.05 -8.74 -4.80
CA PRO A 22 -27.77 -9.99 -5.00
C PRO A 22 -27.45 -10.61 -6.36
N GLY A 23 -27.10 -11.91 -6.38
CA GLY A 23 -26.74 -12.61 -7.62
C GLY A 23 -25.31 -12.39 -8.13
N GLN A 24 -24.50 -11.57 -7.48
CA GLN A 24 -23.11 -11.33 -7.84
C GLN A 24 -22.14 -11.86 -6.76
N ARG A 25 -20.89 -12.08 -7.15
CA ARG A 25 -19.82 -12.34 -6.18
C ARG A 25 -19.61 -11.10 -5.31
N MET A 26 -19.33 -11.33 -4.02
CA MET A 26 -18.94 -10.26 -3.11
C MET A 26 -17.67 -9.57 -3.64
N THR A 27 -17.70 -8.25 -3.66
CA THR A 27 -16.56 -7.40 -4.02
C THR A 27 -16.16 -6.52 -2.85
N TRP A 28 -15.00 -5.87 -2.96
CA TRP A 28 -14.52 -4.90 -1.98
C TRP A 28 -14.68 -3.50 -2.55
N ARG A 29 -15.16 -2.54 -1.75
CA ARG A 29 -15.23 -1.12 -2.13
C ARG A 29 -13.94 -0.40 -1.71
N GLY A 30 -13.75 -0.23 -0.42
CA GLY A 30 -12.56 0.37 0.15
C GLY A 30 -12.38 1.88 -0.08
N TRP A 31 -11.32 2.41 0.52
CA TRP A 31 -11.06 3.86 0.56
C TRP A 31 -10.79 4.48 -0.82
N ALA A 32 -10.17 3.74 -1.75
CA ALA A 32 -9.84 4.27 -3.07
C ALA A 32 -11.11 4.55 -3.90
N VAL A 33 -12.11 3.64 -3.84
CA VAL A 33 -13.43 3.85 -4.46
C VAL A 33 -14.14 5.02 -3.80
N LEU A 34 -14.19 5.05 -2.46
CA LEU A 34 -14.83 6.12 -1.71
C LEU A 34 -14.18 7.49 -1.97
N LEU A 35 -12.86 7.54 -2.11
CA LEU A 35 -12.17 8.77 -2.49
C LEU A 35 -12.52 9.19 -3.92
N ALA A 36 -12.54 8.24 -4.87
CA ALA A 36 -12.89 8.51 -6.26
C ALA A 36 -14.29 9.11 -6.37
N GLU A 37 -15.28 8.61 -5.60
CA GLU A 37 -16.63 9.18 -5.54
C GLU A 37 -16.65 10.67 -5.13
N GLY A 38 -15.63 11.10 -4.36
CA GLY A 38 -15.42 12.50 -3.95
C GLY A 38 -14.56 13.33 -4.90
N LEU A 39 -14.15 12.81 -6.06
CA LEU A 39 -13.39 13.54 -7.07
C LEU A 39 -14.31 14.03 -8.22
N CYS A 40 -13.83 15.01 -8.97
CA CYS A 40 -14.56 15.52 -10.15
C CYS A 40 -14.29 14.59 -11.36
N GLU A 41 -15.33 13.95 -11.87
CA GLU A 41 -15.29 13.08 -13.06
C GLU A 41 -14.13 12.07 -13.06
N PRO A 42 -14.03 11.19 -12.03
CA PRO A 42 -12.90 10.28 -11.90
C PRO A 42 -13.02 9.07 -12.83
N THR A 43 -11.88 8.64 -13.37
CA THR A 43 -11.70 7.28 -13.88
C THR A 43 -10.77 6.54 -12.92
N LEU A 44 -11.28 5.56 -12.19
CA LEU A 44 -10.51 4.82 -11.17
C LEU A 44 -9.96 3.50 -11.73
N HIS A 45 -8.67 3.29 -11.54
CA HIS A 45 -7.99 2.02 -11.78
C HIS A 45 -7.38 1.50 -10.48
N ILE A 46 -7.78 0.32 -10.02
CA ILE A 46 -7.22 -0.33 -8.84
C ILE A 46 -6.24 -1.41 -9.31
N LEU A 47 -4.94 -1.18 -9.08
CA LEU A 47 -3.86 -2.12 -9.39
C LEU A 47 -3.38 -2.88 -8.16
N ALA A 48 -3.92 -2.54 -7.00
CA ALA A 48 -3.56 -3.13 -5.72
C ALA A 48 -3.82 -4.64 -5.70
N THR A 49 -2.93 -5.39 -5.06
CA THR A 49 -3.03 -6.85 -4.93
C THR A 49 -2.89 -7.28 -3.48
N ASN A 50 -3.63 -8.33 -3.10
CA ASN A 50 -3.61 -8.83 -1.73
C ASN A 50 -2.22 -9.33 -1.33
N GLY A 51 -1.70 -8.84 -0.21
CA GLY A 51 -0.40 -9.28 0.34
C GLY A 51 0.82 -8.67 -0.35
N ALA A 52 0.65 -7.71 -1.27
CA ALA A 52 1.75 -7.05 -1.95
C ALA A 52 2.73 -6.40 -0.96
N LEU A 53 4.00 -6.47 -1.30
CA LEU A 53 5.12 -5.80 -0.62
C LEU A 53 5.52 -4.56 -1.43
N ALA A 54 6.29 -3.67 -0.83
CA ALA A 54 6.84 -2.49 -1.52
C ALA A 54 7.49 -2.84 -2.87
N VAL A 55 8.27 -3.93 -2.91
CA VAL A 55 8.95 -4.40 -4.12
C VAL A 55 7.99 -4.88 -5.21
N ASN A 56 6.88 -5.54 -4.83
CA ASN A 56 5.87 -5.99 -5.79
C ASN A 56 5.16 -4.80 -6.45
N ILE A 57 4.88 -3.75 -5.67
CA ILE A 57 4.26 -2.53 -6.20
C ILE A 57 5.16 -1.91 -7.28
N GLY A 58 6.47 -1.79 -7.01
CA GLY A 58 7.42 -1.24 -7.98
C GLY A 58 7.62 -2.11 -9.23
N SER A 59 7.63 -3.44 -9.09
CA SER A 59 7.92 -4.35 -10.21
C SER A 59 6.67 -4.76 -11.03
N GLU A 60 5.49 -4.84 -10.39
CA GLU A 60 4.29 -5.41 -11.03
C GLU A 60 3.21 -4.35 -11.29
N GLN A 61 2.99 -3.41 -10.34
CA GLN A 61 1.91 -2.43 -10.44
C GLN A 61 2.35 -1.14 -11.14
N LEU A 62 3.56 -0.66 -10.86
CA LEU A 62 4.07 0.61 -11.41
C LEU A 62 4.12 0.63 -12.94
N PRO A 63 4.61 -0.39 -13.67
CA PRO A 63 4.62 -0.36 -15.13
C PRO A 63 3.23 -0.12 -15.70
N ARG A 64 2.23 -0.82 -15.16
CA ARG A 64 0.83 -0.66 -15.60
C ARG A 64 0.26 0.71 -15.22
N ALA A 65 0.62 1.24 -14.05
CA ALA A 65 0.20 2.57 -13.64
C ALA A 65 0.71 3.65 -14.60
N LEU A 66 1.96 3.56 -15.03
CA LEU A 66 2.55 4.51 -15.98
C LEU A 66 1.89 4.46 -17.36
N GLU A 67 1.48 3.27 -17.84
CA GLU A 67 0.70 3.13 -19.08
C GLU A 67 -0.64 3.88 -19.02
N LEU A 68 -1.27 3.90 -17.85
CA LEU A 68 -2.55 4.58 -17.60
C LEU A 68 -2.43 6.11 -17.51
N ARG A 69 -1.20 6.65 -17.39
CA ARG A 69 -0.91 8.09 -17.29
C ARG A 69 -1.80 8.80 -16.24
N PRO A 70 -1.70 8.41 -14.96
CA PRO A 70 -2.59 8.97 -13.95
C PRO A 70 -2.34 10.45 -13.69
N ASP A 71 -3.42 11.20 -13.47
CA ASP A 71 -3.36 12.55 -12.90
C ASP A 71 -3.16 12.48 -11.38
N LEU A 72 -3.75 11.45 -10.76
CA LEU A 72 -3.66 11.13 -9.34
C LEU A 72 -3.26 9.66 -9.18
N ALA A 73 -2.27 9.39 -8.35
CA ALA A 73 -1.89 8.02 -7.98
C ALA A 73 -1.85 7.86 -6.47
N SER A 74 -2.02 6.63 -5.98
CA SER A 74 -1.73 6.34 -4.58
C SER A 74 -0.72 5.21 -4.46
N VAL A 75 0.15 5.29 -3.43
CA VAL A 75 1.12 4.26 -3.09
C VAL A 75 1.02 3.99 -1.58
N VAL A 76 0.20 3.00 -1.21
CA VAL A 76 -0.06 2.63 0.19
C VAL A 76 0.32 1.18 0.42
N PHE A 77 1.32 0.95 1.28
CA PHE A 77 1.89 -0.37 1.57
C PHE A 77 2.61 -0.38 2.92
N GLY A 78 3.17 -1.52 3.29
CA GLY A 78 4.15 -1.65 4.36
C GLY A 78 3.70 -2.53 5.51
N VAL A 79 2.40 -2.72 5.76
CA VAL A 79 1.92 -3.66 6.78
C VAL A 79 2.45 -5.06 6.46
N ASN A 80 2.34 -5.52 5.22
CA ASN A 80 2.86 -6.83 4.82
C ASN A 80 4.37 -6.91 4.97
N ASP A 81 5.11 -5.85 4.62
CA ASP A 81 6.57 -5.80 4.77
C ASP A 81 6.97 -5.97 6.25
N THR A 82 6.29 -5.29 7.18
CA THR A 82 6.57 -5.40 8.61
C THR A 82 6.32 -6.81 9.17
N LEU A 83 5.44 -7.57 8.55
CA LEU A 83 5.03 -8.91 8.98
C LEU A 83 5.87 -10.04 8.37
N ARG A 84 6.81 -9.76 7.45
CA ARG A 84 7.67 -10.77 6.83
C ARG A 84 8.98 -10.99 7.59
N SER A 85 9.51 -12.22 7.53
CA SER A 85 10.81 -12.56 8.10
C SER A 85 11.96 -11.83 7.40
N GLY A 86 11.85 -11.61 6.09
CA GLY A 86 12.84 -10.89 5.27
C GLY A 86 12.62 -9.37 5.26
N PHE A 87 12.24 -8.76 6.38
CA PHE A 87 12.10 -7.31 6.51
C PHE A 87 13.44 -6.61 6.28
N ASP A 88 13.48 -5.72 5.28
CA ASP A 88 14.66 -4.97 4.87
C ASP A 88 14.25 -3.52 4.56
N PRO A 89 14.53 -2.55 5.45
CA PRO A 89 14.13 -1.17 5.27
C PRO A 89 14.82 -0.49 4.08
N ASP A 90 16.05 -0.88 3.72
CA ASP A 90 16.76 -0.28 2.59
C ASP A 90 16.14 -0.71 1.27
N ARG A 91 15.74 -1.97 1.17
CA ARG A 91 15.01 -2.49 0.01
C ARG A 91 13.62 -1.85 -0.12
N ILE A 92 12.94 -1.63 1.00
CA ILE A 92 11.66 -0.91 1.03
C ILE A 92 11.87 0.53 0.58
N ALA A 93 12.90 1.21 1.07
CA ALA A 93 13.23 2.58 0.68
C ALA A 93 13.51 2.69 -0.81
N ALA A 94 14.33 1.81 -1.36
CA ALA A 94 14.63 1.78 -2.78
C ALA A 94 13.36 1.60 -3.64
N ALA A 95 12.49 0.67 -3.27
CA ALA A 95 11.23 0.42 -3.98
C ALA A 95 10.27 1.61 -3.88
N ALA A 96 10.12 2.22 -2.70
CA ALA A 96 9.27 3.38 -2.49
C ALA A 96 9.76 4.61 -3.28
N MET A 97 11.06 4.91 -3.21
CA MET A 97 11.69 5.99 -3.98
C MET A 97 11.51 5.82 -5.48
N HIS A 98 11.73 4.59 -5.98
CA HIS A 98 11.53 4.27 -7.39
C HIS A 98 10.08 4.48 -7.82
N THR A 99 9.14 3.90 -7.07
CA THR A 99 7.71 3.91 -7.43
C THR A 99 7.14 5.32 -7.39
N VAL A 100 7.32 6.03 -6.28
CA VAL A 100 6.80 7.39 -6.12
C VAL A 100 7.50 8.36 -7.05
N GLY A 101 8.83 8.24 -7.21
CA GLY A 101 9.61 9.08 -8.11
C GLY A 101 9.17 8.94 -9.56
N ALA A 102 8.92 7.72 -10.05
CA ALA A 102 8.45 7.49 -11.41
C ALA A 102 7.03 8.06 -11.65
N LEU A 103 6.11 7.89 -10.69
CA LEU A 103 4.76 8.47 -10.78
C LEU A 103 4.80 10.00 -10.77
N ARG A 104 5.61 10.62 -9.90
CA ARG A 104 5.79 12.08 -9.90
C ARG A 104 6.43 12.59 -11.19
N ALA A 105 7.43 11.87 -11.71
CA ALA A 105 8.08 12.20 -12.98
C ALA A 105 7.11 12.10 -14.19
N SER A 106 6.09 11.24 -14.11
CA SER A 106 5.02 11.16 -15.12
C SER A 106 3.99 12.29 -15.02
N GLY A 107 4.07 13.14 -14.00
CA GLY A 107 3.17 14.27 -13.76
C GLY A 107 2.04 13.99 -12.79
N ALA A 108 1.94 12.79 -12.22
CA ALA A 108 0.89 12.43 -11.28
C ALA A 108 1.05 13.15 -9.94
N GLU A 109 -0.04 13.62 -9.33
CA GLU A 109 -0.09 13.87 -7.89
C GLU A 109 -0.13 12.52 -7.16
N VAL A 110 0.65 12.37 -6.07
CA VAL A 110 0.78 11.08 -5.39
C VAL A 110 0.33 11.14 -3.95
N LEU A 111 -0.55 10.21 -3.58
CA LEU A 111 -1.01 9.99 -2.21
C LEU A 111 -0.14 8.93 -1.53
N THR A 112 0.33 9.22 -0.34
CA THR A 112 1.09 8.29 0.50
C THR A 112 0.57 8.31 1.92
N MET A 113 0.89 7.28 2.73
CA MET A 113 0.37 7.17 4.09
C MET A 113 1.40 6.56 5.04
N ARG A 114 1.49 7.09 6.26
CA ARG A 114 2.17 6.42 7.36
C ARG A 114 1.31 5.27 7.89
N LEU A 115 1.96 4.20 8.31
CA LEU A 115 1.29 3.06 8.91
C LEU A 115 0.99 3.32 10.39
N PRO A 116 -0.21 3.00 10.88
CA PRO A 116 -0.45 2.89 12.31
C PRO A 116 0.35 1.72 12.90
N ASP A 117 0.60 1.75 14.22
CA ASP A 117 1.34 0.69 14.92
C ASP A 117 0.59 -0.66 14.88
N PRO A 118 1.09 -1.68 14.13
CA PRO A 118 0.40 -2.95 14.01
C PRO A 118 0.33 -3.73 15.33
N GLY A 119 1.30 -3.54 16.23
CA GLY A 119 1.30 -4.17 17.54
C GLY A 119 0.15 -3.66 18.43
N ARG A 120 -0.11 -2.35 18.35
CA ARG A 120 -1.24 -1.71 19.04
C ARG A 120 -2.58 -2.09 18.42
N MET A 121 -2.67 -2.12 17.10
CA MET A 121 -3.89 -2.53 16.38
C MET A 121 -4.31 -3.96 16.72
N LEU A 122 -3.35 -4.88 16.71
CA LEU A 122 -3.56 -6.31 17.02
C LEU A 122 -3.75 -6.58 18.52
N GLY A 123 -3.50 -5.59 19.38
CA GLY A 123 -3.54 -5.79 20.84
C GLY A 123 -2.49 -6.78 21.35
N LEU A 124 -1.32 -6.83 20.72
CA LEU A 124 -0.28 -7.79 21.07
C LEU A 124 0.37 -7.46 22.43
N PRO A 125 0.81 -8.49 23.17
CA PRO A 125 1.66 -8.29 24.34
C PRO A 125 2.93 -7.51 23.98
N GLY A 126 3.40 -6.64 24.89
CA GLY A 126 4.51 -5.72 24.60
C GLY A 126 5.79 -6.39 24.06
N VAL A 127 6.06 -7.64 24.43
CA VAL A 127 7.20 -8.42 23.90
C VAL A 127 7.10 -8.64 22.39
N LEU A 128 5.90 -8.84 21.86
CA LEU A 128 5.64 -9.04 20.43
C LEU A 128 5.29 -7.72 19.71
N ALA A 129 4.66 -6.80 20.42
CA ALA A 129 4.27 -5.50 19.85
C ALA A 129 5.50 -4.62 19.54
N ARG A 130 6.50 -4.55 20.44
CA ARG A 130 7.67 -3.68 20.26
C ARG A 130 8.47 -3.94 18.99
N PRO A 131 8.82 -5.20 18.61
CA PRO A 131 9.51 -5.45 17.34
C PRO A 131 8.71 -4.99 16.11
N LEU A 132 7.38 -5.18 16.12
CA LEU A 132 6.52 -4.71 15.04
C LEU A 132 6.44 -3.19 14.99
N ALA A 133 6.27 -2.54 16.13
CA ALA A 133 6.26 -1.09 16.24
C ALA A 133 7.55 -0.47 15.68
N ARG A 134 8.72 -1.07 15.96
CA ARG A 134 10.00 -0.60 15.41
C ARG A 134 10.06 -0.74 13.89
N ARG A 135 9.61 -1.86 13.33
CA ARG A 135 9.55 -2.04 11.88
C ARG A 135 8.59 -1.03 11.23
N ALA A 136 7.40 -0.84 11.80
CA ALA A 136 6.46 0.17 11.32
C ALA A 136 7.07 1.58 11.38
N HIS A 137 7.80 1.89 12.46
CA HIS A 137 8.50 3.16 12.57
C HIS A 137 9.57 3.35 11.47
N GLN A 138 10.32 2.31 11.13
CA GLN A 138 11.30 2.34 10.04
C GLN A 138 10.62 2.54 8.67
N VAL A 139 9.50 1.85 8.41
CA VAL A 139 8.71 2.07 7.18
C VAL A 139 8.18 3.49 7.13
N ASN A 140 7.65 4.01 8.25
CA ASN A 140 7.16 5.39 8.32
C ASN A 140 8.27 6.41 8.07
N ALA A 141 9.47 6.21 8.64
CA ALA A 141 10.61 7.07 8.37
C ALA A 141 11.00 7.09 6.87
N VAL A 142 10.94 5.93 6.21
CA VAL A 142 11.11 5.86 4.75
C VAL A 142 10.04 6.67 4.03
N MET A 143 8.77 6.52 4.41
CA MET A 143 7.66 7.21 3.75
C MET A 143 7.69 8.72 4.01
N ASP A 144 8.14 9.17 5.18
CA ASP A 144 8.34 10.59 5.49
C ASP A 144 9.39 11.21 4.54
N VAL A 145 10.53 10.53 4.36
CA VAL A 145 11.58 10.98 3.43
C VAL A 145 11.09 10.99 1.98
N VAL A 146 10.32 9.97 1.57
CA VAL A 146 9.70 9.90 0.24
C VAL A 146 8.72 11.05 0.05
N ALA A 147 7.87 11.31 1.05
CA ALA A 147 6.86 12.36 1.00
C ALA A 147 7.50 13.76 0.90
N GLU A 148 8.52 14.02 1.71
CA GLU A 148 9.27 15.28 1.68
C GLU A 148 9.98 15.47 0.33
N ARG A 149 10.68 14.43 -0.16
CA ARG A 149 11.46 14.50 -1.39
C ARG A 149 10.61 14.76 -2.64
N PHE A 150 9.44 14.14 -2.72
CA PHE A 150 8.59 14.19 -3.92
C PHE A 150 7.36 15.08 -3.77
N GLY A 151 7.15 15.70 -2.61
CA GLY A 151 6.01 16.58 -2.34
C GLY A 151 4.69 15.85 -2.47
N THR A 152 4.55 14.67 -1.86
CA THR A 152 3.31 13.88 -1.94
C THR A 152 2.24 14.40 -0.97
N VAL A 153 0.98 14.14 -1.25
CA VAL A 153 -0.11 14.29 -0.28
C VAL A 153 0.00 13.14 0.72
N HIS A 154 0.47 13.43 1.93
CA HIS A 154 0.90 12.42 2.91
C HIS A 154 -0.01 12.38 4.14
N PHE A 155 -0.75 11.28 4.32
CA PHE A 155 -1.62 11.09 5.47
C PHE A 155 -0.86 10.43 6.63
N ASP A 156 -0.75 11.12 7.76
CA ASP A 156 -0.17 10.57 8.99
C ASP A 156 -1.20 9.73 9.79
N ALA A 157 -1.46 8.51 9.34
CA ALA A 157 -2.34 7.59 10.05
C ALA A 157 -1.73 7.05 11.35
N ALA A 158 -0.40 7.19 11.54
CA ALA A 158 0.26 6.77 12.78
C ALA A 158 -0.08 7.68 13.97
N SER A 159 -0.35 8.96 13.71
CA SER A 159 -0.64 9.97 14.74
C SER A 159 -2.13 10.33 14.83
N ASP A 160 -2.96 9.89 13.89
CA ASP A 160 -4.40 10.18 13.92
C ASP A 160 -5.09 9.34 15.01
N PRO A 161 -5.67 9.96 16.05
CA PRO A 161 -6.28 9.24 17.17
C PRO A 161 -7.51 8.42 16.75
N GLU A 162 -8.25 8.83 15.72
CA GLU A 162 -9.43 8.11 15.23
C GLU A 162 -9.04 6.75 14.63
N VAL A 163 -7.84 6.64 14.04
CA VAL A 163 -7.34 5.37 13.49
C VAL A 163 -7.26 4.27 14.55
N PHE A 164 -7.03 4.64 15.81
CA PHE A 164 -6.91 3.67 16.91
C PHE A 164 -8.25 3.29 17.58
N ASP A 165 -9.37 3.84 17.11
CA ASP A 165 -10.69 3.36 17.52
C ASP A 165 -10.91 1.94 17.00
N PRO A 166 -11.21 0.95 17.86
CA PRO A 166 -11.46 -0.43 17.44
C PRO A 166 -12.51 -0.60 16.34
N ARG A 167 -13.45 0.33 16.20
CA ARG A 167 -14.51 0.32 15.18
C ARG A 167 -13.98 0.62 13.78
N MET A 168 -12.80 1.21 13.66
CA MET A 168 -12.13 1.48 12.37
C MET A 168 -11.52 0.21 11.75
N TRP A 169 -11.47 -0.89 12.50
CA TRP A 169 -10.83 -2.13 12.08
C TRP A 169 -11.83 -3.26 11.92
N ALA A 170 -11.62 -4.08 10.91
CA ALA A 170 -12.33 -5.33 10.71
C ALA A 170 -12.01 -6.32 11.86
N VAL A 171 -12.67 -7.46 11.88
CA VAL A 171 -12.52 -8.48 12.95
C VAL A 171 -11.07 -8.96 13.08
N ASP A 172 -10.31 -9.00 11.97
CA ASP A 172 -8.91 -9.42 11.96
C ASP A 172 -7.92 -8.38 12.51
N ARG A 173 -8.38 -7.17 12.78
CA ARG A 173 -7.59 -6.05 13.30
C ARG A 173 -6.39 -5.63 12.43
N LEU A 174 -6.34 -6.10 11.17
CA LEU A 174 -5.32 -5.73 10.18
C LEU A 174 -5.88 -4.90 9.04
N HIS A 175 -7.11 -5.20 8.63
CA HIS A 175 -7.78 -4.46 7.58
C HIS A 175 -8.73 -3.42 8.17
N PRO A 176 -8.84 -2.24 7.57
CA PRO A 176 -9.85 -1.27 7.96
C PRO A 176 -11.26 -1.86 7.77
N SER A 177 -12.17 -1.56 8.69
CA SER A 177 -13.60 -1.77 8.46
C SER A 177 -14.13 -0.77 7.42
N GLU A 178 -15.41 -0.88 7.01
CA GLU A 178 -16.02 0.17 6.19
C GLU A 178 -15.81 1.56 6.80
N ARG A 179 -15.96 1.71 8.12
CA ARG A 179 -15.73 2.98 8.83
C ARG A 179 -14.27 3.44 8.72
N GLY A 180 -13.32 2.52 8.82
CA GLY A 180 -11.89 2.81 8.64
C GLY A 180 -11.55 3.23 7.22
N HIS A 181 -12.12 2.56 6.22
CA HIS A 181 -11.96 2.95 4.81
C HIS A 181 -12.54 4.35 4.54
N ARG A 182 -13.70 4.68 5.10
CA ARG A 182 -14.29 6.02 5.00
C ARG A 182 -13.40 7.08 5.67
N LEU A 183 -12.80 6.77 6.81
CA LEU A 183 -11.85 7.67 7.47
C LEU A 183 -10.64 7.97 6.55
N ILE A 184 -10.00 6.94 6.00
CA ILE A 184 -8.86 7.10 5.09
C ILE A 184 -9.25 7.96 3.87
N ALA A 185 -10.38 7.65 3.23
CA ALA A 185 -10.87 8.40 2.08
C ALA A 185 -11.11 9.87 2.42
N ARG A 186 -11.72 10.16 3.55
CA ARG A 186 -11.98 11.54 4.03
C ARG A 186 -10.69 12.30 4.32
N ARG A 187 -9.70 11.65 4.94
CA ARG A 187 -8.39 12.29 5.22
C ARG A 187 -7.66 12.66 3.93
N PHE A 188 -7.60 11.76 2.97
CA PHE A 188 -7.05 12.09 1.65
C PHE A 188 -7.85 13.16 0.93
N HIS A 189 -9.19 13.09 0.95
CA HIS A 189 -10.05 14.11 0.34
C HIS A 189 -9.78 15.49 0.95
N GLN A 190 -9.70 15.61 2.28
CA GLN A 190 -9.40 16.87 2.97
C GLN A 190 -8.02 17.41 2.57
N GLN A 191 -7.00 16.55 2.49
CA GLN A 191 -5.66 16.96 2.11
C GLN A 191 -5.59 17.39 0.63
N LEU A 192 -6.26 16.66 -0.28
CA LEU A 192 -6.36 17.05 -1.68
C LEU A 192 -7.06 18.41 -1.84
N ALA A 193 -8.15 18.64 -1.14
CA ALA A 193 -8.83 19.94 -1.15
C ALA A 193 -7.90 21.08 -0.68
N ALA A 194 -7.05 20.80 0.31
CA ALA A 194 -6.07 21.77 0.81
C ALA A 194 -4.94 22.09 -0.18
N THR A 195 -4.65 21.21 -1.15
CA THR A 195 -3.70 21.50 -2.24
C THR A 195 -4.29 22.39 -3.34
N GLY A 196 -5.60 22.65 -3.31
CA GLY A 196 -6.31 23.40 -4.34
C GLY A 196 -6.77 22.55 -5.52
N LEU A 197 -6.61 21.23 -5.46
CA LEU A 197 -7.19 20.34 -6.47
C LEU A 197 -8.73 20.41 -6.38
N PRO A 198 -9.43 20.42 -7.53
CA PRO A 198 -10.87 20.43 -7.52
C PRO A 198 -11.40 19.07 -7.03
N VAL A 199 -12.09 19.09 -5.90
CA VAL A 199 -12.74 17.92 -5.32
C VAL A 199 -14.26 18.16 -5.27
N GLY A 200 -15.02 17.07 -5.37
CA GLY A 200 -16.46 17.07 -5.15
C GLY A 200 -16.82 16.99 -3.65
N PRO A 201 -18.03 16.57 -3.31
CA PRO A 201 -18.44 16.37 -1.92
C PRO A 201 -17.56 15.34 -1.20
N ALA A 202 -17.24 15.61 0.07
CA ALA A 202 -16.47 14.68 0.88
C ALA A 202 -17.24 13.36 1.06
N PRO A 203 -16.54 12.21 1.09
CA PRO A 203 -17.16 10.91 1.39
C PRO A 203 -17.93 10.95 2.72
N ASP A 204 -19.11 10.34 2.76
CA ASP A 204 -19.93 10.24 3.97
C ASP A 204 -19.16 9.49 5.08
N PRO A 205 -19.10 10.01 6.31
CA PRO A 205 -18.46 9.32 7.44
C PRO A 205 -19.23 8.07 7.90
N GLU A 206 -20.55 8.03 7.68
CA GLU A 206 -21.38 6.95 8.20
C GLU A 206 -21.33 5.71 7.29
N PRO A 207 -21.15 4.50 7.87
CA PRO A 207 -21.17 3.26 7.14
C PRO A 207 -22.52 3.01 6.48
N SER A 208 -22.51 2.47 5.27
CA SER A 208 -23.72 2.05 4.55
C SER A 208 -24.24 0.70 5.03
N ASN A 209 -23.33 -0.14 5.53
CA ASN A 209 -23.66 -1.47 6.03
C ASN A 209 -23.87 -1.44 7.54
N PRO A 210 -24.85 -2.21 8.08
CA PRO A 210 -24.99 -2.36 9.51
C PRO A 210 -23.71 -3.01 10.10
N PRO A 211 -23.32 -2.65 11.32
CA PRO A 211 -22.17 -3.26 11.95
C PRO A 211 -22.36 -4.79 12.06
N PRO A 212 -21.29 -5.57 11.92
CA PRO A 212 -21.39 -7.01 12.06
C PRO A 212 -21.95 -7.37 13.44
N THR A 213 -22.84 -8.34 13.50
CA THR A 213 -23.36 -8.83 14.78
C THR A 213 -22.26 -9.61 15.51
N ARG A 214 -22.27 -9.60 16.85
CA ARG A 214 -21.32 -10.38 17.66
C ARG A 214 -21.29 -11.87 17.29
N LEU A 215 -22.44 -12.45 16.90
CA LEU A 215 -22.49 -13.84 16.42
C LEU A 215 -21.79 -14.01 15.07
N ALA A 216 -21.92 -13.04 14.15
CA ALA A 216 -21.21 -13.05 12.88
C ALA A 216 -19.68 -12.90 13.09
N GLU A 217 -19.25 -12.07 14.02
CA GLU A 217 -17.85 -11.93 14.42
C GLU A 217 -17.28 -13.24 14.98
N ILE A 218 -18.00 -13.87 15.93
CA ILE A 218 -17.60 -15.14 16.52
C ILE A 218 -17.58 -16.25 15.45
N GLY A 219 -18.60 -16.31 14.59
CA GLY A 219 -18.67 -17.28 13.49
C GLY A 219 -17.52 -17.12 12.48
N TRP A 220 -17.16 -15.87 12.15
CA TRP A 220 -16.02 -15.59 11.30
C TRP A 220 -14.70 -15.99 11.96
N MET A 221 -14.51 -15.63 13.25
CA MET A 221 -13.33 -16.01 14.02
C MET A 221 -13.18 -17.51 14.14
N ALA A 222 -14.26 -18.24 14.37
CA ALA A 222 -14.25 -19.70 14.50
C ALA A 222 -13.98 -20.46 13.19
N THR A 223 -14.19 -19.81 12.04
CA THR A 223 -14.06 -20.43 10.72
C THR A 223 -12.90 -19.84 9.92
N LYS A 224 -13.16 -18.75 9.19
CA LYS A 224 -12.20 -18.10 8.31
C LYS A 224 -11.06 -17.43 9.07
N GLY A 225 -11.38 -16.82 10.23
CA GLY A 225 -10.39 -16.17 11.10
C GLY A 225 -9.37 -17.15 11.65
N THR A 226 -9.81 -18.33 12.11
CA THR A 226 -8.89 -19.37 12.61
C THR A 226 -7.96 -19.88 11.52
N VAL A 227 -8.47 -20.16 10.31
CA VAL A 227 -7.64 -20.59 9.17
C VAL A 227 -6.63 -19.48 8.80
N TRP A 228 -7.08 -18.23 8.75
CA TRP A 228 -6.22 -17.09 8.48
C TRP A 228 -5.13 -16.94 9.55
N VAL A 229 -5.52 -16.97 10.84
CA VAL A 229 -4.59 -16.90 11.97
C VAL A 229 -3.56 -18.04 11.91
N VAL A 230 -3.99 -19.28 11.66
CA VAL A 230 -3.10 -20.44 11.57
C VAL A 230 -2.12 -20.29 10.41
N ARG A 231 -2.59 -19.88 9.23
CA ARG A 231 -1.71 -19.62 8.08
C ARG A 231 -0.72 -18.50 8.37
N ARG A 232 -1.22 -17.39 8.92
CA ARG A 232 -0.38 -16.23 9.26
C ARG A 232 0.56 -16.51 10.43
N SER A 233 0.13 -17.32 11.40
CA SER A 233 0.96 -17.73 12.53
C SER A 233 2.17 -18.56 12.12
N ARG A 234 2.05 -19.35 11.05
CA ARG A 234 3.20 -20.14 10.55
C ARG A 234 4.35 -19.24 10.05
N ASP A 235 4.02 -18.07 9.48
CA ASP A 235 5.03 -17.14 8.95
C ASP A 235 5.37 -16.05 9.96
N LEU A 236 4.37 -15.52 10.66
CA LEU A 236 4.48 -14.38 11.56
C LEU A 236 5.03 -14.76 12.93
N VAL A 237 4.47 -15.81 13.56
CA VAL A 237 4.84 -16.15 14.95
C VAL A 237 6.31 -16.57 15.07
N PRO A 238 6.88 -17.43 14.20
CA PRO A 238 8.31 -17.73 14.25
C PRO A 238 9.18 -16.48 14.07
N SER A 239 8.79 -15.57 13.14
CA SER A 239 9.55 -14.36 12.91
C SER A 239 9.45 -13.37 14.08
N LEU A 240 8.30 -13.22 14.69
CA LEU A 240 8.11 -12.40 15.90
C LEU A 240 8.85 -12.98 17.10
N LEU A 241 8.80 -14.31 17.27
CA LEU A 241 9.53 -14.99 18.32
C LEU A 241 11.05 -14.84 18.15
N ALA A 242 11.54 -15.05 16.93
CA ALA A 242 12.96 -14.87 16.62
C ALA A 242 13.42 -13.42 16.88
N MET A 243 12.61 -12.43 16.52
CA MET A 243 12.88 -11.02 16.84
C MET A 243 12.87 -10.76 18.35
N ALA A 244 11.89 -11.28 19.06
CA ALA A 244 11.78 -11.10 20.51
C ALA A 244 12.97 -11.76 21.24
N ILE A 245 13.39 -12.95 20.78
CA ILE A 245 14.57 -13.65 21.31
C ILE A 245 15.86 -12.85 21.02
N LYS A 246 16.02 -12.38 19.77
CA LYS A 246 17.18 -11.56 19.38
C LYS A 246 17.28 -10.29 20.20
N GLU A 247 16.15 -9.64 20.43
CA GLU A 247 16.08 -8.44 21.27
C GLU A 247 16.36 -8.74 22.75
N TRP A 248 15.86 -9.86 23.25
CA TRP A 248 16.15 -10.29 24.63
C TRP A 248 17.63 -10.61 24.82
N LEU A 249 18.24 -11.34 23.88
CA LEU A 249 19.68 -11.65 23.89
C LEU A 249 20.52 -10.37 23.77
N GLY A 250 20.15 -9.44 22.87
CA GLY A 250 20.83 -8.15 22.74
C GLY A 250 20.81 -7.34 24.03
N ARG A 251 19.67 -7.28 24.72
CA ARG A 251 19.56 -6.63 26.03
C ARG A 251 20.33 -7.31 27.14
N GLN A 252 20.54 -8.64 27.08
CA GLN A 252 21.39 -9.34 28.03
C GLN A 252 22.88 -9.05 27.77
N ALA A 253 23.27 -8.90 26.49
CA ALA A 253 24.65 -8.56 26.13
C ALA A 253 25.00 -7.09 26.48
N GLU A 254 23.99 -6.19 26.49
CA GLU A 254 24.15 -4.77 26.87
C GLU A 254 24.05 -4.54 28.39
N ARG A 255 23.71 -5.54 29.20
CA ARG A 255 23.77 -5.40 30.64
C ARG A 255 25.24 -5.32 31.06
N PRO A 256 25.70 -4.18 31.61
CA PRO A 256 27.08 -4.12 32.12
C PRO A 256 27.22 -5.21 33.18
N TRP A 257 28.26 -6.04 33.03
CA TRP A 257 28.68 -6.89 34.12
C TRP A 257 29.03 -5.96 35.29
N ALA A 258 28.30 -6.09 36.38
CA ALA A 258 28.47 -5.22 37.55
C ALA A 258 29.93 -5.40 38.09
N GLY A 259 30.83 -4.57 37.56
CA GLY A 259 32.25 -4.65 37.94
C GLY A 259 33.22 -3.81 37.09
N GLN A 260 32.79 -3.06 36.12
CA GLN A 260 33.68 -2.11 35.43
C GLN A 260 33.09 -0.72 35.33
N GLU A 261 33.75 0.17 36.06
CA GLU A 261 33.53 1.62 36.01
C GLU A 261 33.69 2.19 34.58
N ALA A 262 32.94 3.21 34.37
CA ALA A 262 32.85 4.06 33.20
C ALA A 262 34.14 4.18 32.36
N VAL A 263 34.12 3.57 31.19
CA VAL A 263 34.97 4.04 30.08
C VAL A 263 34.10 4.26 28.86
N MET A 264 33.92 5.55 28.61
CA MET A 264 33.52 6.21 27.36
C MET A 264 32.43 5.53 26.52
N ALA A 265 31.25 6.12 26.54
CA ALA A 265 30.23 5.94 25.51
C ALA A 265 30.84 6.21 24.12
N PRO A 266 30.69 5.27 23.14
CA PRO A 266 30.95 5.61 21.76
C PRO A 266 29.87 6.61 21.34
N SER A 267 30.30 7.81 20.95
CA SER A 267 29.44 8.80 20.30
C SER A 267 28.94 8.20 19.01
N TRP A 268 27.71 7.68 19.05
CA TRP A 268 26.96 7.41 17.83
C TRP A 268 26.63 8.76 17.19
N ASN A 269 27.35 9.06 16.14
CA ASN A 269 27.10 10.24 15.32
C ASN A 269 26.04 9.83 14.27
N PRO A 270 24.79 10.30 14.37
CA PRO A 270 23.83 10.06 13.32
C PRO A 270 24.35 10.76 12.07
N ILE A 271 24.78 9.97 11.09
CA ILE A 271 25.09 10.34 9.71
C ILE A 271 25.57 11.79 9.61
N GLY A 272 26.89 11.96 9.52
CA GLY A 272 27.48 13.27 9.25
C GLY A 272 26.77 13.93 8.06
N PRO A 273 26.83 15.26 7.92
CA PRO A 273 26.12 15.98 6.88
C PRO A 273 26.44 15.31 5.54
N VAL A 274 25.42 14.71 4.93
CA VAL A 274 25.49 14.21 3.55
C VAL A 274 25.81 15.45 2.73
N ALA A 275 27.00 15.46 2.14
CA ALA A 275 27.38 16.51 1.22
C ALA A 275 26.26 16.67 0.19
N PRO A 276 25.81 17.88 -0.14
CA PRO A 276 24.79 18.10 -1.13
C PRO A 276 25.30 17.47 -2.43
N ILE A 277 24.61 16.41 -2.88
CA ILE A 277 24.81 15.89 -4.23
C ILE A 277 24.41 17.05 -5.14
N ALA A 278 25.39 17.59 -5.85
CA ALA A 278 25.16 18.65 -6.81
C ALA A 278 24.06 18.16 -7.75
N LEU A 279 22.94 18.87 -7.76
CA LEU A 279 21.88 18.70 -8.71
C LEU A 279 22.50 18.83 -10.10
N ALA A 280 22.60 17.72 -10.82
CA ALA A 280 22.84 17.78 -12.25
C ALA A 280 21.72 18.65 -12.81
N GLY A 281 22.08 19.78 -13.40
CA GLY A 281 21.16 20.67 -14.08
C GLY A 281 20.35 19.95 -15.13
N PRO A 282 19.29 20.56 -15.65
CA PRO A 282 18.42 19.94 -16.65
C PRO A 282 19.27 19.41 -17.80
N VAL A 283 19.12 18.11 -18.09
CA VAL A 283 19.79 17.41 -19.20
C VAL A 283 19.31 18.09 -20.49
N PRO A 284 20.21 18.66 -21.32
CA PRO A 284 19.80 19.28 -22.56
C PRO A 284 19.19 18.24 -23.51
N PRO A 285 18.19 18.61 -24.33
CA PRO A 285 17.45 17.67 -25.16
C PRO A 285 18.30 16.89 -26.19
N THR A 286 19.53 17.29 -26.44
CA THR A 286 20.49 16.60 -27.32
C THR A 286 21.04 15.29 -26.71
N ALA A 287 21.07 15.10 -25.39
CA ALA A 287 21.59 13.88 -24.78
C ALA A 287 20.63 12.68 -24.87
N LEU A 288 19.32 12.94 -25.08
CA LEU A 288 18.31 11.89 -25.27
C LEU A 288 18.30 11.31 -26.70
N ALA A 289 18.86 12.03 -27.68
CA ALA A 289 18.93 11.56 -29.06
C ALA A 289 20.12 10.59 -29.30
N GLU A 290 21.20 10.69 -28.54
CA GLU A 290 22.38 9.82 -28.68
C GLU A 290 22.20 8.45 -28.04
N ALA A 291 21.37 8.33 -27.00
CA ALA A 291 21.07 7.05 -26.34
C ALA A 291 20.15 6.12 -27.17
N ALA A 292 19.46 6.67 -28.19
CA ALA A 292 18.56 5.92 -29.07
C ALA A 292 19.28 5.34 -30.31
N ALA A 293 20.57 5.62 -30.53
CA ALA A 293 21.28 5.28 -31.75
C ALA A 293 22.29 4.11 -31.65
N GLN A 294 22.29 3.35 -30.55
CA GLN A 294 23.15 2.18 -30.43
C GLN A 294 22.38 0.90 -30.80
N PRO A 295 22.80 0.14 -31.85
CA PRO A 295 22.18 -1.12 -32.20
C PRO A 295 22.59 -2.21 -31.21
N GLY A 296 21.61 -2.82 -30.54
CA GLY A 296 21.79 -4.02 -29.74
C GLY A 296 22.07 -5.26 -30.62
N PRO A 297 22.72 -6.31 -30.08
CA PRO A 297 23.09 -7.49 -30.85
C PRO A 297 21.87 -8.32 -31.26
N ALA A 298 21.84 -8.70 -32.53
CA ALA A 298 20.85 -9.53 -33.17
C ALA A 298 20.84 -10.95 -32.56
N GLY A 299 19.72 -11.36 -32.00
CA GLY A 299 19.39 -12.72 -31.68
C GLY A 299 18.16 -13.13 -32.48
N ALA A 300 18.33 -14.05 -33.42
CA ALA A 300 17.29 -14.59 -34.27
C ALA A 300 16.30 -15.45 -33.49
N VAL A 301 14.99 -15.20 -33.66
CA VAL A 301 13.91 -16.15 -33.31
C VAL A 301 12.96 -16.18 -34.49
N GLU A 302 12.76 -17.38 -35.01
CA GLU A 302 11.89 -17.72 -36.14
C GLU A 302 10.37 -17.53 -35.78
N PRO A 303 9.54 -17.29 -36.83
CA PRO A 303 8.10 -17.08 -36.61
C PRO A 303 7.33 -18.40 -36.75
N ALA A 304 6.44 -18.67 -35.78
CA ALA A 304 5.44 -19.74 -35.86
C ALA A 304 4.02 -19.16 -36.05
N GLY A 305 3.46 -19.45 -37.20
CA GLY A 305 2.08 -19.90 -37.45
C GLY A 305 0.90 -18.98 -37.16
N LEU A 306 0.42 -18.31 -38.22
CA LEU A 306 -0.96 -17.82 -38.41
C LEU A 306 -1.97 -18.99 -38.35
N VAL A 307 -3.06 -18.82 -37.59
CA VAL A 307 -4.34 -19.51 -37.84
C VAL A 307 -5.46 -18.47 -37.85
N GLU A 308 -6.00 -18.27 -39.04
CA GLU A 308 -7.25 -17.57 -39.36
C GLU A 308 -8.45 -18.44 -38.98
N SER A 309 -9.52 -17.89 -38.40
CA SER A 309 -10.88 -18.31 -38.72
C SER A 309 -11.94 -17.26 -38.36
N ALA A 310 -12.75 -17.01 -39.36
CA ALA A 310 -13.86 -16.14 -39.59
C ALA A 310 -15.01 -16.17 -38.56
N GLY A 311 -15.79 -15.01 -38.56
CA GLY A 311 -17.01 -14.75 -37.82
C GLY A 311 -18.25 -15.55 -38.28
N PRO A 312 -19.52 -15.17 -38.01
CA PRO A 312 -20.10 -13.82 -38.16
C PRO A 312 -21.13 -13.35 -37.11
N ALA A 313 -21.52 -12.08 -37.24
CA ALA A 313 -22.56 -11.23 -36.74
C ALA A 313 -23.92 -11.78 -36.24
N ALA A 314 -24.52 -11.06 -35.27
CA ALA A 314 -25.85 -10.40 -35.22
C ALA A 314 -26.15 -9.98 -33.75
N ASP A 315 -26.31 -8.72 -33.54
CA ASP A 315 -27.44 -7.80 -33.42
C ASP A 315 -28.28 -7.87 -32.12
N SER A 316 -28.61 -6.66 -31.66
CA SER A 316 -29.65 -6.16 -30.75
C SER A 316 -29.31 -6.10 -29.25
N GLY A 317 -29.11 -4.89 -28.71
CA GLY A 317 -30.15 -4.02 -28.20
C GLY A 317 -30.02 -3.76 -26.72
N GLN A 318 -29.54 -2.58 -26.40
CA GLN A 318 -29.87 -1.76 -25.21
C GLN A 318 -30.12 -2.44 -23.84
N ALA A 319 -29.13 -2.34 -22.96
CA ALA A 319 -29.33 -1.95 -21.58
C ALA A 319 -28.07 -1.20 -21.12
N ARG A 320 -28.21 0.10 -21.04
CA ARG A 320 -27.22 1.06 -20.48
C ARG A 320 -27.24 0.95 -18.97
N ASP A 321 -26.05 1.10 -18.47
CA ASP A 321 -25.64 1.75 -17.24
C ASP A 321 -25.14 0.83 -16.10
N LEU A 322 -23.92 1.13 -15.69
CA LEU A 322 -23.18 0.74 -14.50
C LEU A 322 -22.14 -0.40 -14.58
N ALA A 323 -21.87 -0.98 -15.75
CA ALA A 323 -20.86 -2.04 -15.84
C ALA A 323 -19.43 -1.59 -16.23
N HIS A 324 -19.15 -0.31 -16.43
CA HIS A 324 -17.87 0.17 -16.97
C HIS A 324 -16.82 0.59 -15.92
N LEU A 325 -17.10 0.47 -14.62
CA LEU A 325 -16.14 0.89 -13.57
C LEU A 325 -15.22 -0.21 -13.03
N VAL A 326 -15.42 -1.46 -13.43
CA VAL A 326 -14.56 -2.57 -12.92
C VAL A 326 -14.21 -3.53 -14.05
N SER A 327 -13.29 -3.17 -14.93
CA SER A 327 -12.61 -4.13 -15.80
C SER A 327 -11.15 -4.26 -15.36
N GLY A 328 -10.81 -5.38 -14.74
CA GLY A 328 -9.42 -5.71 -14.43
C GLY A 328 -9.18 -6.52 -13.18
N VAL A 329 -10.04 -7.51 -12.87
CA VAL A 329 -9.66 -8.54 -11.89
C VAL A 329 -9.88 -9.90 -12.54
N GLU A 330 -8.88 -10.37 -13.26
CA GLU A 330 -8.76 -11.80 -13.59
C GLU A 330 -8.01 -12.53 -12.49
N GLY A 331 -8.68 -13.54 -11.96
CA GLY A 331 -8.20 -14.84 -11.52
C GLY A 331 -6.97 -14.91 -10.62
N GLY A 332 -7.17 -14.83 -9.32
CA GLY A 332 -6.25 -15.42 -8.34
C GLY A 332 -7.07 -16.23 -7.34
N ASP A 333 -6.83 -17.53 -7.31
CA ASP A 333 -7.54 -18.50 -6.49
C ASP A 333 -7.72 -18.05 -5.04
N LEU A 334 -8.98 -18.01 -4.63
CA LEU A 334 -9.41 -17.96 -3.25
C LEU A 334 -9.17 -19.33 -2.59
N VAL A 335 -8.10 -19.46 -1.83
CA VAL A 335 -8.03 -20.45 -0.75
C VAL A 335 -7.69 -19.74 0.55
#